data_cfde1dcf4140365fe7e10e512aad82df
#
_entry.id   cfde1dcf4140365fe7e10e512aad82df
#
_cell.length_a   1.000
_cell.length_b   1.000
_cell.length_c   1.000
_cell.angle_alpha   90.00
_cell.angle_beta   90.00
_cell.angle_gamma   90.00
#
_symmetry.space_group_name_H-M   'P 1'
#
loop_
_entity.id
_entity.type
_entity.pdbx_description
1 polymer ?
#
loop_
_entity_poly.entity_id
_entity_poly.type
_entity_poly.pdbx_seq_one_letter_code
_entity_poly.pdbx_strand_id
1 'polypeptide(L)'
;QTAGVLPIDMEAQQIDLLCFTGHKSLMGPQGTGGLCLREGIALRPWKVGGTGVQTYNPAQPEQLPTRLEAGTLNGHGIAGLSASLDYIRTVGMETIREKEEALMRRFYEGVSVIPGVTVYGDFAAPRTAVVALNIRDYDSGEVSDALAQDYGIATRPGAHCAPRMHRALGTERQGAVRFSFGWFNTEAEIDTAIRAVKELAE
;
A
#
# COMPACT_ATOMS: atom_id res chain seq x y z
N GLN A 1 5.67 0.07 0.49
CA GLN A 1 4.26 -0.07 0.12
C GLN A 1 4.03 0.06 -1.38
N THR A 2 4.82 0.86 -2.07
CA THR A 2 4.70 1.21 -3.48
C THR A 2 5.45 0.28 -4.43
N ALA A 3 6.24 -0.65 -3.89
CA ALA A 3 6.87 -1.70 -4.69
C ALA A 3 5.78 -2.50 -5.44
N GLY A 4 5.94 -2.64 -6.75
CA GLY A 4 4.95 -3.26 -7.65
C GLY A 4 4.06 -2.29 -8.42
N VAL A 5 4.07 -0.98 -8.07
CA VAL A 5 3.31 0.08 -8.78
C VAL A 5 4.22 1.23 -9.20
N LEU A 6 5.12 1.68 -8.31
CA LEU A 6 6.09 2.71 -8.67
C LEU A 6 7.45 2.08 -8.94
N PRO A 7 8.17 2.54 -9.98
CA PRO A 7 9.51 2.07 -10.25
C PRO A 7 10.46 2.51 -9.12
N ILE A 8 11.22 1.57 -8.60
CA ILE A 8 12.25 1.81 -7.59
C ILE A 8 13.56 1.26 -8.14
N ASP A 9 14.49 2.15 -8.42
CA ASP A 9 15.86 1.83 -8.83
C ASP A 9 16.80 2.24 -7.70
N MET A 10 17.35 1.25 -7.01
CA MET A 10 18.21 1.48 -5.85
C MET A 10 19.50 2.21 -6.21
N GLU A 11 20.05 1.96 -7.40
CA GLU A 11 21.29 2.60 -7.85
C GLU A 11 21.05 4.06 -8.25
N ALA A 12 20.10 4.31 -9.16
CA ALA A 12 19.76 5.66 -9.62
C ALA A 12 19.24 6.57 -8.49
N GLN A 13 18.51 6.00 -7.53
CA GLN A 13 17.97 6.73 -6.37
C GLN A 13 18.93 6.74 -5.16
N GLN A 14 20.11 6.15 -5.29
CA GLN A 14 21.13 6.07 -4.24
C GLN A 14 20.61 5.47 -2.92
N ILE A 15 19.81 4.41 -3.03
CA ILE A 15 19.22 3.70 -1.88
C ILE A 15 20.18 2.60 -1.43
N ASP A 16 20.62 2.66 -0.18
CA ASP A 16 21.47 1.64 0.44
C ASP A 16 20.69 0.43 0.94
N LEU A 17 19.50 0.69 1.49
CA LEU A 17 18.65 -0.29 2.12
C LEU A 17 17.20 -0.04 1.71
N LEU A 18 16.57 -1.01 1.08
CA LEU A 18 15.16 -0.95 0.70
C LEU A 18 14.38 -2.05 1.43
N CYS A 19 13.50 -1.64 2.34
CA CYS A 19 12.53 -2.54 2.95
C CYS A 19 11.20 -2.47 2.19
N PHE A 20 10.63 -3.61 1.87
CA PHE A 20 9.33 -3.68 1.22
C PHE A 20 8.41 -4.70 1.90
N THR A 21 7.11 -4.52 1.71
CA THR A 21 6.09 -5.48 2.16
C THR A 21 5.46 -6.19 0.97
N GLY A 22 5.25 -7.50 1.09
CA GLY A 22 4.74 -8.31 -0.01
C GLY A 22 3.22 -8.23 -0.21
N HIS A 23 2.45 -7.89 0.83
CA HIS A 23 0.98 -7.98 0.83
C HIS A 23 0.26 -6.69 0.40
N LYS A 24 0.97 -5.73 -0.18
CA LYS A 24 0.37 -4.49 -0.72
C LYS A 24 0.44 -4.50 -2.25
N SER A 25 1.05 -3.53 -2.87
CA SER A 25 1.09 -3.45 -4.34
C SER A 25 1.86 -4.59 -5.01
N LEU A 26 2.64 -5.37 -4.28
CA LEU A 26 3.22 -6.62 -4.77
C LEU A 26 2.24 -7.79 -4.83
N MET A 27 1.00 -7.62 -4.36
CA MET A 27 -0.09 -8.62 -4.45
C MET A 27 0.19 -9.98 -3.79
N GLY A 28 1.23 -10.06 -2.94
CA GLY A 28 1.61 -11.28 -2.24
C GLY A 28 0.85 -11.52 -0.94
N PRO A 29 1.03 -12.67 -0.30
CA PRO A 29 0.38 -13.00 0.96
C PRO A 29 0.83 -12.10 2.13
N GLN A 30 -0.02 -11.98 3.14
CA GLN A 30 0.36 -11.37 4.42
C GLN A 30 1.53 -12.11 5.06
N GLY A 31 2.34 -11.40 5.86
CA GLY A 31 3.52 -11.97 6.51
C GLY A 31 4.70 -12.14 5.55
N THR A 32 4.66 -11.55 4.36
CA THR A 32 5.76 -11.50 3.40
C THR A 32 6.31 -10.09 3.21
N GLY A 33 7.55 -10.03 2.82
CA GLY A 33 8.29 -8.81 2.56
C GLY A 33 9.76 -9.12 2.38
N GLY A 34 10.56 -8.10 2.28
CA GLY A 34 11.99 -8.29 2.11
C GLY A 34 12.82 -7.05 2.38
N LEU A 35 14.11 -7.28 2.38
CA LEU A 35 15.14 -6.27 2.50
C LEU A 35 16.13 -6.45 1.35
N CYS A 36 16.27 -5.44 0.51
CA CYS A 36 17.32 -5.35 -0.48
C CYS A 36 18.48 -4.51 0.08
N LEU A 37 19.70 -4.98 -0.11
CA LEU A 37 20.91 -4.33 0.36
C LEU A 37 21.79 -3.98 -0.84
N ARG A 38 22.33 -2.77 -0.86
CA ARG A 38 23.38 -2.43 -1.79
C ARG A 38 24.64 -3.24 -1.44
N GLU A 39 25.38 -3.66 -2.44
CA GLU A 39 26.63 -4.40 -2.25
C GLU A 39 27.60 -3.64 -1.35
N GLY A 40 28.31 -4.36 -0.47
CA GLY A 40 29.25 -3.79 0.49
C GLY A 40 28.60 -3.28 1.80
N ILE A 41 27.29 -3.25 1.91
CA ILE A 41 26.61 -2.88 3.17
C ILE A 41 26.60 -4.06 4.15
N ALA A 42 27.19 -3.87 5.31
CA ALA A 42 27.19 -4.85 6.40
C ALA A 42 26.13 -4.51 7.45
N LEU A 43 25.24 -5.46 7.73
CA LEU A 43 24.23 -5.33 8.79
C LEU A 43 24.51 -6.33 9.91
N ARG A 44 24.26 -5.91 11.13
CA ARG A 44 24.20 -6.84 12.28
C ARG A 44 22.83 -7.55 12.30
N PRO A 45 22.79 -8.84 12.61
CA PRO A 45 21.52 -9.53 12.82
C PRO A 45 20.72 -8.83 13.93
N TRP A 46 19.44 -8.55 13.65
CA TRP A 46 18.49 -8.08 14.66
C TRP A 46 17.91 -9.23 15.49
N LYS A 47 17.61 -10.34 14.80
CA LYS A 47 17.16 -11.59 15.41
C LYS A 47 18.19 -12.66 15.14
N VAL A 48 18.44 -13.51 16.13
CA VAL A 48 19.31 -14.66 16.03
C VAL A 48 18.55 -15.92 16.46
N GLY A 49 18.92 -17.07 15.92
CA GLY A 49 18.25 -18.33 16.22
C GLY A 49 18.60 -19.42 15.23
N GLY A 50 17.90 -20.53 15.29
CA GLY A 50 18.13 -21.67 14.40
C GLY A 50 17.97 -21.27 12.93
N THR A 51 19.00 -21.55 12.13
CA THR A 51 19.03 -21.22 10.69
C THR A 51 18.96 -22.46 9.79
N GLY A 52 19.02 -23.66 10.40
CA GLY A 52 19.10 -24.93 9.68
C GLY A 52 20.46 -25.24 9.06
N VAL A 53 21.46 -24.37 9.23
CA VAL A 53 22.83 -24.55 8.74
C VAL A 53 23.84 -24.31 9.85
N GLN A 54 25.06 -24.88 9.71
CA GLN A 54 26.18 -24.72 10.67
C GLN A 54 25.76 -25.05 12.11
N THR A 55 25.11 -26.20 12.34
CA THR A 55 24.45 -26.59 13.60
C THR A 55 25.34 -26.44 14.85
N TYR A 56 26.64 -26.67 14.73
CA TYR A 56 27.59 -26.59 15.84
C TYR A 56 28.27 -25.20 15.98
N ASN A 57 27.96 -24.25 15.10
CA ASN A 57 28.47 -22.90 15.23
C ASN A 57 27.58 -22.14 16.23
N PRO A 58 28.12 -21.61 17.35
CA PRO A 58 27.35 -20.86 18.33
C PRO A 58 26.96 -19.46 17.84
N ALA A 59 27.56 -18.98 16.75
CA ALA A 59 27.29 -17.69 16.18
C ALA A 59 26.29 -17.77 15.01
N GLN A 60 25.58 -16.66 14.76
CA GLN A 60 24.77 -16.52 13.55
C GLN A 60 25.68 -16.60 12.30
N PRO A 61 25.29 -17.33 11.25
CA PRO A 61 26.07 -17.40 10.01
C PRO A 61 26.36 -16.01 9.42
N GLU A 62 27.52 -15.86 8.81
CA GLU A 62 27.93 -14.57 8.22
C GLU A 62 27.33 -14.33 6.82
N GLN A 63 26.96 -15.40 6.14
CA GLN A 63 26.48 -15.32 4.75
C GLN A 63 25.03 -14.83 4.66
N LEU A 64 24.77 -13.92 3.74
CA LEU A 64 23.43 -13.53 3.33
C LEU A 64 22.82 -14.62 2.41
N PRO A 65 21.50 -14.84 2.47
CA PRO A 65 20.52 -14.17 3.32
C PRO A 65 20.44 -14.71 4.76
N THR A 66 21.07 -15.87 5.04
CA THR A 66 20.93 -16.63 6.30
C THR A 66 21.31 -15.80 7.54
N ARG A 67 22.27 -14.89 7.39
CA ARG A 67 22.70 -13.97 8.46
C ARG A 67 21.54 -13.17 9.07
N LEU A 68 20.57 -12.79 8.26
CA LEU A 68 19.44 -11.92 8.67
C LEU A 68 18.14 -12.72 8.86
N GLU A 69 18.17 -14.03 8.64
CA GLU A 69 17.04 -14.93 8.77
C GLU A 69 17.19 -15.81 10.01
N ALA A 70 16.18 -15.84 10.86
CA ALA A 70 16.18 -16.67 12.07
C ALA A 70 14.89 -17.48 12.17
N GLY A 71 15.00 -18.77 12.45
CA GLY A 71 13.88 -19.70 12.52
C GLY A 71 13.47 -20.26 11.16
N THR A 72 12.42 -21.06 11.15
CA THR A 72 11.85 -21.63 9.92
C THR A 72 11.20 -20.53 9.09
N LEU A 73 11.64 -20.38 7.86
CA LEU A 73 11.10 -19.36 6.94
C LEU A 73 9.64 -19.65 6.56
N ASN A 74 8.89 -18.59 6.27
CA ASN A 74 7.53 -18.65 5.73
C ASN A 74 7.55 -19.11 4.26
N GLY A 75 7.88 -20.39 4.03
CA GLY A 75 8.02 -20.94 2.68
C GLY A 75 6.77 -20.80 1.82
N HIS A 76 5.58 -21.02 2.40
CA HIS A 76 4.30 -20.85 1.68
C HIS A 76 4.07 -19.40 1.26
N GLY A 77 4.31 -18.45 2.15
CA GLY A 77 4.19 -17.03 1.84
C GLY A 77 5.20 -16.60 0.79
N ILE A 78 6.45 -17.04 0.87
CA ILE A 78 7.51 -16.74 -0.10
C ILE A 78 7.14 -17.30 -1.49
N ALA A 79 6.63 -18.53 -1.57
CA ALA A 79 6.14 -19.10 -2.83
C ALA A 79 4.97 -18.30 -3.41
N GLY A 80 4.02 -17.87 -2.58
CA GLY A 80 2.93 -17.00 -3.00
C GLY A 80 3.41 -15.63 -3.49
N LEU A 81 4.38 -15.03 -2.81
CA LEU A 81 5.00 -13.77 -3.26
C LEU A 81 5.73 -13.96 -4.59
N SER A 82 6.44 -15.07 -4.78
CA SER A 82 7.08 -15.39 -6.06
C SER A 82 6.07 -15.45 -7.20
N ALA A 83 4.95 -16.15 -6.99
CA ALA A 83 3.87 -16.22 -7.99
C ALA A 83 3.27 -14.85 -8.31
N SER A 84 3.09 -13.97 -7.31
CA SER A 84 2.59 -12.62 -7.54
C SER A 84 3.59 -11.75 -8.33
N LEU A 85 4.88 -11.91 -8.09
CA LEU A 85 5.93 -11.23 -8.86
C LEU A 85 5.93 -11.70 -10.34
N ASP A 86 5.73 -12.99 -10.59
CA ASP A 86 5.62 -13.52 -11.95
C ASP A 86 4.36 -12.99 -12.65
N TYR A 87 3.25 -12.86 -11.93
CA TYR A 87 2.03 -12.23 -12.44
C TYR A 87 2.27 -10.76 -12.83
N ILE A 88 2.87 -9.96 -11.92
CA ILE A 88 3.18 -8.55 -12.19
C ILE A 88 4.13 -8.42 -13.39
N ARG A 89 5.12 -9.30 -13.52
CA ARG A 89 6.03 -9.31 -14.69
C ARG A 89 5.31 -9.64 -15.99
N THR A 90 4.32 -10.54 -15.95
CA THR A 90 3.53 -10.93 -17.12
C THR A 90 2.59 -9.81 -17.57
N VAL A 91 1.91 -9.16 -16.63
CA VAL A 91 0.99 -8.04 -16.92
C VAL A 91 1.77 -6.77 -17.29
N GLY A 92 2.89 -6.54 -16.63
CA GLY A 92 3.67 -5.31 -16.70
C GLY A 92 3.31 -4.32 -15.58
N MET A 93 4.31 -3.92 -14.80
CA MET A 93 4.12 -2.97 -13.70
C MET A 93 3.57 -1.62 -14.18
N GLU A 94 4.01 -1.15 -15.34
CA GLU A 94 3.53 0.10 -15.93
C GLU A 94 2.05 0.01 -16.31
N THR A 95 1.61 -1.09 -16.92
CA THR A 95 0.20 -1.34 -17.25
C THR A 95 -0.69 -1.34 -16.01
N ILE A 96 -0.20 -1.95 -14.92
CA ILE A 96 -0.90 -1.94 -13.63
C ILE A 96 -1.01 -0.50 -13.12
N ARG A 97 0.09 0.23 -13.11
CA ARG A 97 0.17 1.61 -12.64
C ARG A 97 -0.76 2.54 -13.41
N GLU A 98 -0.73 2.48 -14.74
CA GLU A 98 -1.55 3.31 -15.62
C GLU A 98 -3.04 3.07 -15.39
N LYS A 99 -3.46 1.81 -15.26
CA LYS A 99 -4.86 1.48 -14.95
C LYS A 99 -5.28 2.02 -13.58
N GLU A 100 -4.48 1.77 -12.56
CA GLU A 100 -4.78 2.24 -11.20
C GLU A 100 -4.86 3.78 -11.15
N GLU A 101 -3.94 4.47 -11.83
CA GLU A 101 -3.94 5.92 -11.95
C GLU A 101 -5.16 6.45 -12.69
N ALA A 102 -5.57 5.81 -13.78
CA ALA A 102 -6.78 6.19 -14.51
C ALA A 102 -8.05 6.06 -13.65
N LEU A 103 -8.19 4.96 -12.91
CA LEU A 103 -9.31 4.76 -11.98
C LEU A 103 -9.32 5.83 -10.87
N MET A 104 -8.16 6.13 -10.30
CA MET A 104 -8.01 7.17 -9.27
C MET A 104 -8.36 8.55 -9.82
N ARG A 105 -7.89 8.92 -11.00
CA ARG A 105 -8.21 10.21 -11.63
C ARG A 105 -9.70 10.34 -11.90
N ARG A 106 -10.34 9.31 -12.47
CA ARG A 106 -11.79 9.27 -12.68
C ARG A 106 -12.55 9.53 -11.38
N PHE A 107 -12.17 8.84 -10.30
CA PHE A 107 -12.78 9.05 -8.99
C PHE A 107 -12.56 10.48 -8.49
N TYR A 108 -11.32 10.96 -8.49
CA TYR A 108 -10.98 12.32 -8.05
C TYR A 108 -11.75 13.39 -8.79
N GLU A 109 -11.79 13.33 -10.12
CA GLU A 109 -12.53 14.28 -10.97
C GLU A 109 -14.02 14.28 -10.65
N GLY A 110 -14.58 13.09 -10.40
CA GLY A 110 -15.99 12.94 -10.05
C GLY A 110 -16.35 13.51 -8.67
N VAL A 111 -15.49 13.29 -7.66
CA VAL A 111 -15.81 13.70 -6.28
C VAL A 111 -15.36 15.11 -5.93
N SER A 112 -14.33 15.64 -6.58
CA SER A 112 -13.77 16.97 -6.27
C SER A 112 -14.72 18.13 -6.56
N VAL A 113 -15.72 17.90 -7.39
CA VAL A 113 -16.72 18.92 -7.78
C VAL A 113 -18.00 18.84 -6.94
N ILE A 114 -18.11 17.87 -6.03
CA ILE A 114 -19.30 17.67 -5.20
C ILE A 114 -19.28 18.69 -4.05
N PRO A 115 -20.33 19.49 -3.88
CA PRO A 115 -20.42 20.43 -2.75
C PRO A 115 -20.38 19.67 -1.41
N GLY A 116 -19.56 20.16 -0.47
CA GLY A 116 -19.39 19.52 0.84
C GLY A 116 -18.35 18.39 0.89
N VAL A 117 -17.73 18.05 -0.23
CA VAL A 117 -16.61 17.09 -0.26
C VAL A 117 -15.28 17.84 -0.23
N THR A 118 -14.41 17.46 0.70
CA THR A 118 -13.03 17.95 0.78
C THR A 118 -12.08 16.82 0.43
N VAL A 119 -11.30 16.96 -0.64
CA VAL A 119 -10.29 15.97 -1.05
C VAL A 119 -8.91 16.45 -0.64
N TYR A 120 -8.09 15.54 -0.09
CA TYR A 120 -6.78 15.84 0.44
C TYR A 120 -5.65 15.40 -0.50
N GLY A 121 -4.66 16.26 -0.65
CA GLY A 121 -3.44 16.01 -1.40
C GLY A 121 -3.35 16.78 -2.72
N ASP A 122 -2.14 16.80 -3.29
CA ASP A 122 -1.87 17.41 -4.58
C ASP A 122 -2.01 16.38 -5.71
N PHE A 123 -3.05 16.50 -6.52
CA PHE A 123 -3.34 15.60 -7.64
C PHE A 123 -2.61 15.95 -8.93
N ALA A 124 -1.87 17.04 -8.95
CA ALA A 124 -0.94 17.36 -10.04
C ALA A 124 0.42 16.65 -9.88
N ALA A 125 0.78 16.27 -8.66
CA ALA A 125 2.03 15.54 -8.38
C ALA A 125 1.91 14.05 -8.66
N PRO A 126 3.02 13.36 -9.04
CA PRO A 126 3.06 11.90 -9.16
C PRO A 126 2.62 11.23 -7.85
N ARG A 127 1.73 10.25 -7.95
CA ARG A 127 1.13 9.61 -6.76
C ARG A 127 0.69 8.18 -7.05
N THR A 128 0.40 7.44 -6.00
CA THR A 128 -0.28 6.15 -6.09
C THR A 128 -1.80 6.32 -6.09
N ALA A 129 -2.51 5.29 -6.48
CA ALA A 129 -3.96 5.29 -6.67
C ALA A 129 -4.75 5.31 -5.34
N VAL A 130 -4.59 6.38 -4.59
CA VAL A 130 -5.25 6.61 -3.29
C VAL A 130 -5.88 7.99 -3.28
N VAL A 131 -7.14 8.06 -2.84
CA VAL A 131 -7.86 9.31 -2.59
C VAL A 131 -8.38 9.30 -1.16
N ALA A 132 -8.02 10.31 -0.38
CA ALA A 132 -8.56 10.56 0.94
C ALA A 132 -9.47 11.79 0.88
N LEU A 133 -10.67 11.67 1.44
CA LEU A 133 -11.65 12.75 1.45
C LEU A 133 -12.44 12.78 2.75
N ASN A 134 -13.11 13.90 3.00
CA ASN A 134 -14.18 14.03 3.98
C ASN A 134 -15.43 14.61 3.33
N ILE A 135 -16.57 14.25 3.88
CA ILE A 135 -17.89 14.77 3.51
C ILE A 135 -18.35 15.67 4.66
N ARG A 136 -18.46 16.97 4.41
CA ARG A 136 -18.89 17.95 5.43
C ARG A 136 -18.09 17.77 6.74
N ASP A 137 -18.74 17.78 7.86
CA ASP A 137 -18.20 17.54 9.22
C ASP A 137 -18.50 16.15 9.75
N TYR A 138 -18.96 15.22 8.89
CA TYR A 138 -19.29 13.85 9.28
C TYR A 138 -18.05 13.09 9.75
N ASP A 139 -18.21 12.25 10.76
CA ASP A 139 -17.15 11.36 11.21
C ASP A 139 -16.77 10.37 10.10
N SER A 140 -15.47 10.18 9.89
CA SER A 140 -15.00 9.31 8.82
C SER A 140 -15.38 7.83 8.99
N GLY A 141 -15.60 7.37 10.22
CA GLY A 141 -16.09 6.04 10.51
C GLY A 141 -17.55 5.89 10.08
N GLU A 142 -18.41 6.86 10.43
CA GLU A 142 -19.83 6.86 10.03
C GLU A 142 -19.99 6.86 8.51
N VAL A 143 -19.20 7.67 7.80
CA VAL A 143 -19.19 7.68 6.32
C VAL A 143 -18.73 6.34 5.75
N SER A 144 -17.67 5.76 6.32
CA SER A 144 -17.16 4.45 5.87
C SER A 144 -18.17 3.32 6.12
N ASP A 145 -18.89 3.37 7.24
CA ASP A 145 -19.92 2.39 7.57
C ASP A 145 -21.12 2.51 6.63
N ALA A 146 -21.58 3.72 6.33
CA ALA A 146 -22.65 3.95 5.34
C ALA A 146 -22.25 3.46 3.95
N LEU A 147 -21.02 3.76 3.50
CA LEU A 147 -20.48 3.24 2.23
C LEU A 147 -20.49 1.71 2.18
N ALA A 148 -20.12 1.06 3.27
CA ALA A 148 -20.08 -0.40 3.34
C ALA A 148 -21.49 -1.02 3.37
N GLN A 149 -22.42 -0.47 4.17
CA GLN A 149 -23.75 -1.04 4.39
C GLN A 149 -24.69 -0.79 3.22
N ASP A 150 -24.72 0.43 2.69
CA ASP A 150 -25.69 0.84 1.69
C ASP A 150 -25.22 0.63 0.25
N TYR A 151 -23.89 0.65 0.02
CA TYR A 151 -23.31 0.57 -1.31
C TYR A 151 -22.36 -0.61 -1.51
N GLY A 152 -22.04 -1.36 -0.47
CA GLY A 152 -21.06 -2.46 -0.54
C GLY A 152 -19.62 -2.00 -0.80
N ILE A 153 -19.29 -0.75 -0.47
CA ILE A 153 -17.96 -0.16 -0.77
C ILE A 153 -17.11 -0.18 0.49
N ALA A 154 -16.05 -1.00 0.47
CA ALA A 154 -15.08 -1.06 1.54
C ALA A 154 -14.07 0.09 1.44
N THR A 155 -14.03 0.95 2.46
CA THR A 155 -13.06 2.04 2.60
C THR A 155 -12.31 1.93 3.91
N ARG A 156 -11.32 2.79 4.12
CA ARG A 156 -10.64 2.85 5.40
C ARG A 156 -10.81 4.23 6.03
N PRO A 157 -11.50 4.34 7.19
CA PRO A 157 -11.61 5.59 7.92
C PRO A 157 -10.43 5.87 8.85
N GLY A 158 -10.39 7.06 9.41
CA GLY A 158 -9.52 7.46 10.53
C GLY A 158 -8.14 7.92 10.12
N ALA A 159 -7.13 7.56 10.89
CA ALA A 159 -5.78 8.13 10.79
C ALA A 159 -4.82 7.37 9.85
N HIS A 160 -5.23 6.27 9.22
CA HIS A 160 -4.49 5.52 8.18
C HIS A 160 -3.05 5.10 8.56
N CYS A 161 -2.73 4.91 9.83
CA CYS A 161 -1.37 4.72 10.33
C CYS A 161 -0.42 5.90 10.02
N ALA A 162 -0.96 7.10 9.83
CA ALA A 162 -0.24 8.31 9.43
C ALA A 162 -0.59 9.51 10.31
N PRO A 163 -0.40 9.44 11.65
CA PRO A 163 -0.85 10.48 12.58
C PRO A 163 -0.25 11.85 12.30
N ARG A 164 1.01 11.90 11.84
CA ARG A 164 1.67 13.16 11.49
C ARG A 164 1.04 13.83 10.28
N MET A 165 0.59 13.05 9.29
CA MET A 165 -0.10 13.56 8.12
C MET A 165 -1.46 14.13 8.51
N HIS A 166 -2.23 13.42 9.32
CA HIS A 166 -3.53 13.90 9.80
C HIS A 166 -3.41 15.16 10.65
N ARG A 167 -2.33 15.27 11.44
CA ARG A 167 -2.01 16.50 12.16
C ARG A 167 -1.73 17.67 11.21
N ALA A 168 -0.93 17.45 10.17
CA ALA A 168 -0.61 18.48 9.19
C ALA A 168 -1.84 18.91 8.35
N LEU A 169 -2.78 17.99 8.11
CA LEU A 169 -4.03 18.25 7.38
C LEU A 169 -5.15 18.79 8.27
N GLY A 170 -4.97 18.84 9.59
CA GLY A 170 -6.00 19.26 10.54
C GLY A 170 -7.17 18.27 10.68
N THR A 171 -6.97 17.02 10.32
CA THR A 171 -8.01 15.96 10.31
C THR A 171 -7.90 14.99 11.49
N GLU A 172 -7.23 15.37 12.58
CA GLU A 172 -7.02 14.49 13.74
C GLU A 172 -8.32 14.05 14.41
N ARG A 173 -9.33 14.93 14.46
CA ARG A 173 -10.62 14.65 15.12
C ARG A 173 -11.56 13.88 14.21
N GLN A 174 -11.72 14.32 12.97
CA GLN A 174 -12.65 13.78 11.99
C GLN A 174 -12.09 12.52 11.32
N GLY A 175 -10.76 12.38 11.23
CA GLY A 175 -10.13 11.41 10.36
C GLY A 175 -10.29 11.78 8.90
N ALA A 176 -10.15 10.80 8.02
CA ALA A 176 -10.52 10.89 6.62
C ALA A 176 -10.95 9.52 6.10
N VAL A 177 -11.82 9.49 5.11
CA VAL A 177 -12.21 8.28 4.39
C VAL A 177 -11.25 8.07 3.23
N ARG A 178 -10.55 6.95 3.21
CA ARG A 178 -9.59 6.62 2.17
C ARG A 178 -10.14 5.57 1.22
N PHE A 179 -10.20 5.94 -0.04
CA PHE A 179 -10.40 5.04 -1.16
C PHE A 179 -9.04 4.62 -1.71
N SER A 180 -8.87 3.34 -1.99
CA SER A 180 -7.65 2.79 -2.58
C SER A 180 -8.05 1.93 -3.76
N PHE A 181 -7.50 2.24 -4.93
CA PHE A 181 -7.83 1.57 -6.18
C PHE A 181 -6.70 0.63 -6.56
N GLY A 182 -7.05 -0.57 -6.98
CA GLY A 182 -6.11 -1.60 -7.37
C GLY A 182 -6.38 -2.14 -8.77
N TRP A 183 -5.48 -2.95 -9.25
CA TRP A 183 -5.52 -3.58 -10.58
C TRP A 183 -6.86 -4.27 -10.91
N PHE A 184 -7.50 -4.87 -9.91
CA PHE A 184 -8.74 -5.64 -10.11
C PHE A 184 -10.00 -4.79 -10.08
N ASN A 185 -9.92 -3.50 -9.75
CA ASN A 185 -11.08 -2.63 -9.79
C ASN A 185 -11.49 -2.29 -11.23
N THR A 186 -12.76 -1.92 -11.39
CA THR A 186 -13.39 -1.58 -12.67
C THR A 186 -13.90 -0.14 -12.68
N GLU A 187 -14.08 0.44 -13.84
CA GLU A 187 -14.67 1.78 -13.98
C GLU A 187 -16.10 1.84 -13.43
N ALA A 188 -16.89 0.78 -13.58
CA ALA A 188 -18.24 0.72 -13.05
C ALA A 188 -18.29 0.79 -11.51
N GLU A 189 -17.31 0.19 -10.82
CA GLU A 189 -17.14 0.33 -9.37
C GLU A 189 -16.78 1.77 -9.00
N ILE A 190 -15.95 2.43 -9.79
CA ILE A 190 -15.59 3.83 -9.57
C ILE A 190 -16.82 4.75 -9.74
N ASP A 191 -17.62 4.54 -10.78
CA ASP A 191 -18.84 5.31 -11.00
C ASP A 191 -19.86 5.11 -9.86
N THR A 192 -19.93 3.90 -9.33
CA THR A 192 -20.76 3.60 -8.15
C THR A 192 -20.25 4.34 -6.92
N ALA A 193 -18.92 4.37 -6.71
CA ALA A 193 -18.32 5.08 -5.59
C ALA A 193 -18.53 6.61 -5.69
N ILE A 194 -18.42 7.19 -6.87
CA ILE A 194 -18.70 8.62 -7.10
C ILE A 194 -20.16 8.93 -6.76
N ARG A 195 -21.10 8.11 -7.24
CA ARG A 195 -22.53 8.28 -6.93
C ARG A 195 -22.79 8.17 -5.42
N ALA A 196 -22.21 7.18 -4.74
CA ALA A 196 -22.38 6.99 -3.30
C ALA A 196 -21.86 8.21 -2.51
N VAL A 197 -20.68 8.74 -2.85
CA VAL A 197 -20.15 9.96 -2.22
C VAL A 197 -21.09 11.15 -2.44
N LYS A 198 -21.67 11.28 -3.64
CA LYS A 198 -22.60 12.36 -3.95
C LYS A 198 -23.87 12.26 -3.11
N GLU A 199 -24.49 11.08 -3.05
CA GLU A 199 -25.71 10.84 -2.27
C GLU A 199 -25.49 11.08 -0.76
N LEU A 200 -24.33 10.70 -0.24
CA LEU A 200 -23.97 10.96 1.17
C LEU A 200 -23.65 12.46 1.44
N ALA A 201 -23.34 13.23 0.42
CA ALA A 201 -23.06 14.66 0.54
C ALA A 201 -24.30 15.55 0.40
N GLU A 202 -25.42 15.05 -0.09
CA GLU A 202 -26.70 15.74 -0.19
C GLU A 202 -27.40 15.83 1.18
#